data_a6d0046f32aa527ca7a541323aee0388
#
_entry.id   a6d0046f32aa527ca7a541323aee0388
#
_cell.length_a   1.000
_cell.length_b   1.000
_cell.length_c   1.000
_cell.angle_alpha   90.00
_cell.angle_beta   90.00
_cell.angle_gamma   90.00
#
_symmetry.space_group_name_H-M   'P 1'
#
loop_
_entity.id
_entity.type
_entity.pdbx_description
1 polymer ?
#
loop_
_entity_poly.entity_id
_entity_poly.type
_entity_poly.pdbx_seq_one_letter_code
_entity_poly.pdbx_strand_id
1 'polypeptide(L)'
;MKTKKYLKIASLVVVAAIFIWTFVFLYQKSQPKVKVYETIVPEIADLEKTTVATGKVEPRDEVLIKPQISGIISEVYKEAGQSIRQGEVIAKVKVIPELGTLNSAESRVRLAEINARQAETDFARIEKLFNDKLISDEEYEKGEVSVKQAREELQTAKDNLEIVKEGITKNSASFSSTLIRSTITGLILDVPIKVGNSVIMS
;
A
#
# COMPACT_ATOMS: atom_id res chain seq x y z
N MET A 1 89.61 12.25 -87.72
CA MET A 1 88.55 11.18 -87.71
C MET A 1 88.51 10.33 -86.44
N LYS A 2 89.31 10.55 -85.43
CA LYS A 2 89.33 9.67 -84.20
C LYS A 2 88.34 10.09 -83.11
N THR A 3 87.98 11.40 -82.98
CA THR A 3 87.06 11.89 -81.92
C THR A 3 85.63 11.45 -82.06
N LYS A 4 85.05 11.24 -83.25
CA LYS A 4 83.70 10.72 -83.47
C LYS A 4 83.47 9.28 -82.96
N LYS A 5 84.57 8.44 -83.01
CA LYS A 5 84.46 7.06 -82.46
C LYS A 5 84.41 7.03 -80.94
N TYR A 6 85.19 7.89 -80.27
CA TYR A 6 85.17 7.93 -78.81
C TYR A 6 83.81 8.49 -78.27
N LEU A 7 83.20 9.44 -79.01
CA LEU A 7 81.87 9.99 -78.61
C LEU A 7 80.84 8.89 -78.73
N LYS A 8 80.87 8.02 -79.73
CA LYS A 8 79.91 6.89 -79.90
C LYS A 8 80.08 5.83 -78.82
N ILE A 9 81.36 5.56 -78.41
CA ILE A 9 81.67 4.62 -77.32
C ILE A 9 81.27 5.19 -76.00
N ALA A 10 81.46 6.47 -75.76
CA ALA A 10 81.01 7.13 -74.51
C ALA A 10 79.48 7.15 -74.42
N SER A 11 78.74 7.42 -75.50
CA SER A 11 77.23 7.34 -75.52
C SER A 11 76.79 5.95 -75.25
N LEU A 12 77.45 4.91 -75.77
CA LEU A 12 77.06 3.52 -75.58
C LEU A 12 77.30 3.09 -74.09
N VAL A 13 78.40 3.54 -73.47
CA VAL A 13 78.63 3.29 -72.05
C VAL A 13 77.61 3.97 -71.15
N VAL A 14 77.25 5.23 -71.45
CA VAL A 14 76.17 5.91 -70.68
C VAL A 14 74.81 5.20 -70.80
N VAL A 15 74.43 4.74 -71.97
CA VAL A 15 73.20 3.97 -72.14
C VAL A 15 73.25 2.66 -71.38
N ALA A 16 74.40 1.94 -71.42
CA ALA A 16 74.57 0.71 -70.70
C ALA A 16 74.53 0.97 -69.15
N ALA A 17 75.13 2.06 -68.66
CA ALA A 17 75.05 2.40 -67.27
C ALA A 17 73.58 2.71 -66.79
N ILE A 18 72.86 3.43 -67.63
CA ILE A 18 71.46 3.72 -67.32
C ILE A 18 70.63 2.43 -67.30
N PHE A 19 70.94 1.47 -68.22
CA PHE A 19 70.22 0.20 -68.28
C PHE A 19 70.53 -0.66 -67.06
N ILE A 20 71.76 -0.71 -66.66
CA ILE A 20 72.16 -1.42 -65.42
C ILE A 20 71.49 -0.79 -64.19
N TRP A 21 71.50 0.51 -64.12
CA TRP A 21 70.87 1.23 -62.97
C TRP A 21 69.38 0.98 -62.91
N THR A 22 68.66 1.07 -64.01
CA THR A 22 67.21 0.75 -64.04
C THR A 22 66.94 -0.68 -63.70
N PHE A 23 67.79 -1.61 -64.16
CA PHE A 23 67.63 -3.04 -63.82
C PHE A 23 67.83 -3.32 -62.31
N VAL A 24 68.84 -2.71 -61.73
CA VAL A 24 69.13 -2.83 -60.29
C VAL A 24 67.96 -2.20 -59.49
N PHE A 25 67.46 -1.04 -59.93
CA PHE A 25 66.31 -0.38 -59.28
C PHE A 25 65.05 -1.25 -59.35
N LEU A 26 64.75 -1.81 -60.51
CA LEU A 26 63.58 -2.72 -60.60
C LEU A 26 63.77 -3.96 -59.78
N TYR A 27 64.94 -4.53 -59.71
CA TYR A 27 65.23 -5.71 -58.92
C TYR A 27 65.07 -5.46 -57.44
N GLN A 28 65.51 -4.33 -56.92
CA GLN A 28 65.30 -3.92 -55.51
C GLN A 28 63.82 -3.66 -55.24
N LYS A 29 63.07 -3.09 -56.19
CA LYS A 29 61.65 -2.80 -56.02
C LYS A 29 60.78 -4.06 -56.18
N SER A 30 61.25 -5.06 -56.89
CA SER A 30 60.56 -6.33 -57.15
C SER A 30 60.66 -7.33 -55.97
N GLN A 31 61.46 -7.03 -54.96
CA GLN A 31 61.48 -7.89 -53.78
C GLN A 31 60.15 -7.80 -53.03
N PRO A 32 59.41 -8.89 -52.85
CA PRO A 32 58.16 -8.88 -52.11
C PRO A 32 58.41 -8.44 -50.65
N LYS A 33 57.70 -7.39 -50.22
CA LYS A 33 57.73 -7.01 -48.81
C LYS A 33 57.17 -8.17 -48.02
N VAL A 34 57.95 -8.84 -47.25
CA VAL A 34 57.52 -9.89 -46.33
C VAL A 34 56.55 -9.24 -45.36
N LYS A 35 55.27 -9.60 -45.48
CA LYS A 35 54.27 -9.20 -44.49
C LYS A 35 54.57 -9.99 -43.21
N VAL A 36 55.11 -9.31 -42.21
CA VAL A 36 55.23 -9.88 -40.87
C VAL A 36 53.83 -9.91 -40.29
N TYR A 37 53.27 -11.08 -40.20
CA TYR A 37 52.00 -11.29 -39.50
C TYR A 37 52.32 -11.45 -38.02
N GLU A 38 51.71 -10.62 -37.21
CA GLU A 38 51.72 -10.75 -35.76
C GLU A 38 50.84 -11.96 -35.42
N THR A 39 51.46 -13.03 -35.00
CA THR A 39 50.77 -14.25 -34.63
C THR A 39 50.36 -14.15 -33.15
N ILE A 40 49.06 -14.17 -32.90
CA ILE A 40 48.52 -14.25 -31.55
C ILE A 40 48.37 -15.75 -31.23
N VAL A 41 49.01 -16.16 -30.12
CA VAL A 41 48.84 -17.53 -29.63
C VAL A 41 47.47 -17.57 -28.90
N PRO A 42 46.54 -18.45 -29.30
CA PRO A 42 45.26 -18.57 -28.58
C PRO A 42 45.54 -19.09 -27.15
N GLU A 43 45.06 -18.34 -26.18
CA GLU A 43 45.05 -18.73 -24.77
C GLU A 43 43.65 -19.27 -24.42
N ILE A 44 43.63 -20.38 -23.70
CA ILE A 44 42.40 -20.94 -23.17
C ILE A 44 42.09 -20.16 -21.86
N ALA A 45 41.07 -19.34 -21.90
CA ALA A 45 40.60 -18.60 -20.74
C ALA A 45 39.11 -18.89 -20.50
N ASP A 46 38.71 -18.93 -19.23
CA ASP A 46 37.30 -19.02 -18.85
C ASP A 46 36.59 -17.70 -19.16
N LEU A 47 35.54 -17.77 -19.91
CA LEU A 47 34.71 -16.61 -20.28
C LEU A 47 33.45 -16.56 -19.39
N GLU A 48 33.45 -15.71 -18.40
CA GLU A 48 32.24 -15.44 -17.61
C GLU A 48 31.32 -14.51 -18.40
N LYS A 49 30.17 -15.07 -18.85
CA LYS A 49 29.09 -14.28 -19.43
C LYS A 49 28.13 -13.85 -18.34
N THR A 50 28.26 -12.64 -17.85
CA THR A 50 27.32 -12.03 -16.92
C THR A 50 26.18 -11.34 -17.67
N THR A 51 24.94 -11.63 -17.25
CA THR A 51 23.75 -10.94 -17.73
C THR A 51 23.13 -10.20 -16.55
N VAL A 52 23.00 -8.88 -16.64
CA VAL A 52 22.30 -8.08 -15.65
C VAL A 52 20.79 -8.17 -15.94
N ALA A 53 20.04 -8.66 -14.98
CA ALA A 53 18.58 -8.66 -15.02
C ALA A 53 18.06 -7.77 -13.88
N THR A 54 17.08 -6.92 -14.17
CA THR A 54 16.37 -6.15 -13.18
C THR A 54 15.06 -6.84 -12.84
N GLY A 55 14.70 -6.85 -11.57
CA GLY A 55 13.45 -7.43 -11.09
C GLY A 55 12.91 -6.65 -9.91
N LYS A 56 11.61 -6.79 -9.62
CA LYS A 56 10.95 -6.25 -8.44
C LYS A 56 10.78 -7.38 -7.44
N VAL A 57 11.15 -7.11 -6.18
CA VAL A 57 10.88 -8.04 -5.08
C VAL A 57 9.49 -7.70 -4.53
N GLU A 58 8.59 -8.65 -4.57
CA GLU A 58 7.23 -8.52 -4.03
C GLU A 58 7.03 -9.56 -2.93
N PRO A 59 6.21 -9.26 -1.91
CA PRO A 59 5.87 -10.24 -0.90
C PRO A 59 5.07 -11.40 -1.54
N ARG A 60 5.28 -12.61 -1.02
CA ARG A 60 4.55 -13.79 -1.51
C ARG A 60 3.07 -13.74 -1.17
N ASP A 61 2.78 -13.28 0.05
CA ASP A 61 1.42 -13.20 0.59
C ASP A 61 1.23 -11.78 1.15
N GLU A 62 0.24 -11.07 0.64
CA GLU A 62 -0.14 -9.73 1.07
C GLU A 62 -1.60 -9.70 1.43
N VAL A 63 -1.93 -9.13 2.61
CA VAL A 63 -3.30 -8.94 3.08
C VAL A 63 -3.58 -7.46 3.24
N LEU A 64 -4.53 -6.97 2.46
CA LEU A 64 -4.99 -5.59 2.54
C LEU A 64 -6.03 -5.45 3.65
N ILE A 65 -5.68 -4.73 4.72
CA ILE A 65 -6.57 -4.45 5.85
C ILE A 65 -7.32 -3.16 5.56
N LYS A 66 -8.66 -3.26 5.53
CA LYS A 66 -9.54 -2.13 5.25
C LYS A 66 -10.35 -1.74 6.48
N PRO A 67 -10.71 -0.45 6.63
CA PRO A 67 -11.60 -0.02 7.71
C PRO A 67 -13.01 -0.61 7.53
N GLN A 68 -13.63 -0.98 8.63
CA GLN A 68 -15.01 -1.50 8.66
C GLN A 68 -16.07 -0.39 8.82
N ILE A 69 -15.64 0.85 9.06
CA ILE A 69 -16.50 2.02 9.19
C ILE A 69 -15.89 3.20 8.45
N SER A 70 -16.76 4.11 7.99
CA SER A 70 -16.36 5.37 7.41
C SER A 70 -16.08 6.42 8.49
N GLY A 71 -15.06 7.25 8.27
CA GLY A 71 -14.72 8.31 9.22
C GLY A 71 -13.39 8.98 8.91
N ILE A 72 -12.81 9.62 9.92
CA ILE A 72 -11.47 10.25 9.84
C ILE A 72 -10.52 9.47 10.75
N ILE A 73 -9.31 9.24 10.28
CA ILE A 73 -8.23 8.66 11.08
C ILE A 73 -7.89 9.64 12.19
N SER A 74 -8.12 9.25 13.44
CA SER A 74 -7.80 10.05 14.63
C SER A 74 -6.38 9.78 15.13
N GLU A 75 -5.94 8.53 15.07
CA GLU A 75 -4.63 8.10 15.57
C GLU A 75 -4.10 6.96 14.70
N VAL A 76 -2.78 6.93 14.50
CA VAL A 76 -2.05 5.84 13.84
C VAL A 76 -1.01 5.33 14.84
N TYR A 77 -1.07 4.04 15.19
CA TYR A 77 -0.22 3.44 16.22
C TYR A 77 0.94 2.64 15.63
N LYS A 78 0.87 2.30 14.36
CA LYS A 78 1.86 1.46 13.67
C LYS A 78 2.30 2.09 12.36
N GLU A 79 3.59 1.90 12.05
CA GLU A 79 4.22 2.40 10.83
C GLU A 79 4.71 1.26 9.94
N ALA A 80 4.98 1.56 8.68
CA ALA A 80 5.59 0.61 7.75
C ALA A 80 6.94 0.09 8.29
N GLY A 81 7.22 -1.18 8.09
CA GLY A 81 8.42 -1.85 8.59
C GLY A 81 8.30 -2.41 10.01
N GLN A 82 7.21 -2.18 10.72
CA GLN A 82 6.98 -2.73 12.06
C GLN A 82 6.30 -4.11 12.00
N SER A 83 6.67 -4.98 12.94
CA SER A 83 5.97 -6.26 13.14
C SER A 83 4.68 -6.05 13.89
N ILE A 84 3.65 -6.81 13.50
CA ILE A 84 2.32 -6.75 14.12
C ILE A 84 1.80 -8.16 14.37
N ARG A 85 1.02 -8.33 15.44
CA ARG A 85 0.32 -9.56 15.78
C ARG A 85 -1.15 -9.49 15.39
N GLN A 86 -1.75 -10.64 15.14
CA GLN A 86 -3.20 -10.73 14.92
C GLN A 86 -3.97 -10.09 16.08
N GLY A 87 -4.98 -9.25 15.77
CA GLY A 87 -5.78 -8.50 16.73
C GLY A 87 -5.16 -7.19 17.23
N GLU A 88 -3.88 -6.93 16.95
CA GLU A 88 -3.20 -5.70 17.36
C GLU A 88 -3.73 -4.49 16.58
N VAL A 89 -3.84 -3.34 17.26
CA VAL A 89 -4.41 -2.11 16.68
C VAL A 89 -3.38 -1.41 15.80
N ILE A 90 -3.79 -1.06 14.59
CA ILE A 90 -2.99 -0.30 13.61
C ILE A 90 -3.33 1.18 13.68
N ALA A 91 -4.63 1.50 13.65
CA ALA A 91 -5.11 2.88 13.64
C ALA A 91 -6.50 2.97 14.28
N LYS A 92 -6.90 4.18 14.64
CA LYS A 92 -8.22 4.51 15.19
C LYS A 92 -8.97 5.43 14.23
N VAL A 93 -10.22 5.08 13.95
CA VAL A 93 -11.13 5.86 13.13
C VAL A 93 -12.11 6.60 14.05
N LYS A 94 -12.29 7.87 13.84
CA LYS A 94 -13.37 8.67 14.44
C LYS A 94 -14.53 8.71 13.47
N VAL A 95 -15.68 8.22 13.89
CA VAL A 95 -16.92 8.23 13.09
C VAL A 95 -17.35 9.66 12.82
N ILE A 96 -17.81 9.93 11.61
CA ILE A 96 -18.52 11.14 11.24
C ILE A 96 -19.96 10.73 10.94
N PRO A 97 -20.91 10.92 11.87
CA PRO A 97 -22.29 10.53 11.66
C PRO A 97 -22.94 11.38 10.56
N GLU A 98 -23.74 10.75 9.74
CA GLU A 98 -24.63 11.47 8.84
C GLU A 98 -25.69 12.22 9.64
N LEU A 99 -25.89 13.51 9.33
CA LEU A 99 -26.79 14.39 10.07
C LEU A 99 -28.23 13.88 10.09
N GLY A 100 -28.71 13.29 9.00
CA GLY A 100 -30.06 12.72 8.92
C GLY A 100 -30.24 11.55 9.88
N THR A 101 -29.28 10.64 9.90
CA THR A 101 -29.28 9.46 10.78
C THR A 101 -29.14 9.88 12.25
N LEU A 102 -28.27 10.85 12.53
CA LEU A 102 -28.09 11.40 13.87
C LEU A 102 -29.39 12.03 14.41
N ASN A 103 -30.03 12.91 13.62
CA ASN A 103 -31.29 13.55 13.99
C ASN A 103 -32.42 12.53 14.23
N SER A 104 -32.47 11.48 13.41
CA SER A 104 -33.45 10.40 13.57
C SER A 104 -33.23 9.63 14.87
N ALA A 105 -31.99 9.28 15.19
CA ALA A 105 -31.64 8.60 16.44
C ALA A 105 -31.96 9.47 17.67
N GLU A 106 -31.62 10.76 17.63
CA GLU A 106 -31.98 11.70 18.70
C GLU A 106 -33.48 11.85 18.91
N SER A 107 -34.24 11.85 17.80
CA SER A 107 -35.69 11.91 17.90
C SER A 107 -36.28 10.65 18.52
N ARG A 108 -35.76 9.47 18.20
CA ARG A 108 -36.17 8.21 18.83
C ARG A 108 -35.88 8.20 20.33
N VAL A 109 -34.75 8.69 20.77
CA VAL A 109 -34.44 8.83 22.21
C VAL A 109 -35.44 9.74 22.88
N ARG A 110 -35.76 10.91 22.31
CA ARG A 110 -36.76 11.84 22.89
C ARG A 110 -38.16 11.19 22.99
N LEU A 111 -38.59 10.44 21.97
CA LEU A 111 -39.87 9.72 22.01
C LEU A 111 -39.89 8.63 23.08
N ALA A 112 -38.83 7.81 23.14
CA ALA A 112 -38.72 6.76 24.16
C ALA A 112 -38.64 7.35 25.59
N GLU A 113 -38.01 8.50 25.76
CA GLU A 113 -37.96 9.23 27.04
C GLU A 113 -39.33 9.71 27.52
N ILE A 114 -40.15 10.24 26.59
CA ILE A 114 -41.52 10.63 26.85
C ILE A 114 -42.35 9.41 27.26
N ASN A 115 -42.25 8.32 26.52
CA ASN A 115 -42.96 7.08 26.79
C ASN A 115 -42.57 6.47 28.16
N ALA A 116 -41.26 6.42 28.45
CA ALA A 116 -40.77 5.90 29.71
C ALA A 116 -41.28 6.74 30.89
N ARG A 117 -41.26 8.07 30.79
CA ARG A 117 -41.77 8.98 31.80
C ARG A 117 -43.28 8.83 31.99
N GLN A 118 -44.03 8.64 30.89
CA GLN A 118 -45.46 8.39 30.98
C GLN A 118 -45.73 7.08 31.69
N ALA A 119 -45.09 5.99 31.29
CA ALA A 119 -45.25 4.68 31.94
C ALA A 119 -44.90 4.71 33.44
N GLU A 120 -43.83 5.43 33.82
CA GLU A 120 -43.45 5.63 35.23
C GLU A 120 -44.50 6.40 36.03
N THR A 121 -45.08 7.44 35.41
CA THR A 121 -46.15 8.23 36.06
C THR A 121 -47.42 7.38 36.26
N ASP A 122 -47.76 6.60 35.25
CA ASP A 122 -48.96 5.72 35.30
C ASP A 122 -48.73 4.59 36.31
N PHE A 123 -47.56 4.00 36.36
CA PHE A 123 -47.21 2.96 37.33
C PHE A 123 -47.21 3.53 38.76
N ALA A 124 -46.70 4.73 38.99
CA ALA A 124 -46.74 5.34 40.31
C ALA A 124 -48.18 5.56 40.81
N ARG A 125 -49.15 5.72 39.86
CA ARG A 125 -50.59 5.79 40.21
C ARG A 125 -51.11 4.39 40.52
N ILE A 126 -50.78 3.38 39.72
CA ILE A 126 -51.14 1.96 39.91
C ILE A 126 -50.57 1.47 41.28
N GLU A 127 -49.33 1.78 41.61
CA GLU A 127 -48.72 1.41 42.86
C GLU A 127 -49.44 1.95 44.08
N LYS A 128 -49.94 3.22 44.02
CA LYS A 128 -50.76 3.78 45.08
C LYS A 128 -52.09 3.04 45.23
N LEU A 129 -52.78 2.75 44.10
CA LEU A 129 -54.03 2.02 44.11
C LEU A 129 -53.86 0.60 44.64
N PHE A 130 -52.76 -0.04 44.34
CA PHE A 130 -52.39 -1.36 44.86
C PHE A 130 -52.17 -1.36 46.36
N ASN A 131 -51.41 -0.38 46.84
CA ASN A 131 -51.18 -0.19 48.29
C ASN A 131 -52.48 0.07 49.07
N ASP A 132 -53.44 0.77 48.42
CA ASP A 132 -54.78 1.02 48.96
C ASP A 132 -55.71 -0.18 48.77
N LYS A 133 -55.23 -1.31 48.20
CA LYS A 133 -55.98 -2.55 47.91
C LYS A 133 -57.17 -2.33 46.97
N LEU A 134 -57.09 -1.43 46.05
CA LEU A 134 -58.13 -1.06 45.11
C LEU A 134 -58.00 -1.76 43.73
N ILE A 135 -56.88 -2.43 43.48
CA ILE A 135 -56.62 -3.16 42.25
C ILE A 135 -56.06 -4.56 42.55
N SER A 136 -56.08 -5.45 41.51
CA SER A 136 -55.56 -6.81 41.60
C SER A 136 -54.05 -6.90 41.44
N ASP A 137 -53.47 -8.02 41.91
CA ASP A 137 -52.04 -8.33 41.67
C ASP A 137 -51.76 -8.35 40.19
N GLU A 138 -52.63 -8.88 39.33
CA GLU A 138 -52.48 -8.97 37.88
C GLU A 138 -52.38 -7.56 37.26
N GLU A 139 -53.14 -6.58 37.74
CA GLU A 139 -53.12 -5.23 37.23
C GLU A 139 -51.84 -4.48 37.65
N TYR A 140 -51.35 -4.74 38.84
CA TYR A 140 -50.06 -4.25 39.31
C TYR A 140 -48.89 -4.79 38.50
N GLU A 141 -48.86 -6.15 38.27
CA GLU A 141 -47.85 -6.79 37.45
C GLU A 141 -47.84 -6.25 36.01
N LYS A 142 -48.98 -6.03 35.38
CA LYS A 142 -49.09 -5.39 34.06
C LYS A 142 -48.47 -4.00 34.03
N GLY A 143 -48.71 -3.21 35.06
CA GLY A 143 -48.09 -1.89 35.22
C GLY A 143 -46.56 -1.98 35.33
N GLU A 144 -46.06 -2.90 36.15
CA GLU A 144 -44.63 -3.11 36.32
C GLU A 144 -43.98 -3.55 34.98
N VAL A 145 -44.55 -4.48 34.26
CA VAL A 145 -44.06 -4.92 32.95
C VAL A 145 -44.07 -3.76 31.95
N SER A 146 -45.10 -2.90 31.96
CA SER A 146 -45.18 -1.75 31.07
C SER A 146 -44.03 -0.75 31.31
N VAL A 147 -43.72 -0.44 32.57
CA VAL A 147 -42.55 0.40 32.90
C VAL A 147 -41.24 -0.22 32.48
N LYS A 148 -41.06 -1.51 32.74
CA LYS A 148 -39.89 -2.24 32.35
C LYS A 148 -39.67 -2.24 30.84
N GLN A 149 -40.72 -2.47 30.09
CA GLN A 149 -40.66 -2.41 28.62
C GLN A 149 -40.27 -1.02 28.12
N ALA A 150 -40.91 0.05 28.64
CA ALA A 150 -40.59 1.41 28.26
C ALA A 150 -39.17 1.84 28.62
N ARG A 151 -38.63 1.36 29.74
CA ARG A 151 -37.22 1.59 30.11
C ARG A 151 -36.25 0.87 29.17
N GLU A 152 -36.53 -0.37 28.80
CA GLU A 152 -35.70 -1.13 27.86
C GLU A 152 -35.72 -0.49 26.45
N GLU A 153 -36.90 0.02 26.01
CA GLU A 153 -37.00 0.77 24.75
C GLU A 153 -36.16 2.05 24.78
N LEU A 154 -36.20 2.80 25.89
CA LEU A 154 -35.36 3.98 26.08
C LEU A 154 -33.88 3.63 26.07
N GLN A 155 -33.48 2.54 26.75
CA GLN A 155 -32.08 2.10 26.75
C GLN A 155 -31.63 1.71 25.34
N THR A 156 -32.44 0.95 24.62
CA THR A 156 -32.16 0.58 23.22
C THR A 156 -32.01 1.81 22.33
N ALA A 157 -32.89 2.82 22.48
CA ALA A 157 -32.78 4.06 21.72
C ALA A 157 -31.49 4.83 22.05
N LYS A 158 -31.07 4.87 23.32
CA LYS A 158 -29.81 5.49 23.75
C LYS A 158 -28.59 4.76 23.19
N ASP A 159 -28.58 3.44 23.24
CA ASP A 159 -27.51 2.61 22.70
C ASP A 159 -27.37 2.82 21.17
N ASN A 160 -28.50 2.88 20.46
CA ASN A 160 -28.49 3.19 19.01
C ASN A 160 -27.93 4.59 18.73
N LEU A 161 -28.27 5.60 19.53
CA LEU A 161 -27.71 6.94 19.39
C LEU A 161 -26.20 6.93 19.62
N GLU A 162 -25.72 6.19 20.62
CA GLU A 162 -24.28 6.05 20.92
C GLU A 162 -23.55 5.37 19.73
N ILE A 163 -24.13 4.31 19.15
CA ILE A 163 -23.59 3.66 17.93
C ILE A 163 -23.49 4.67 16.78
N VAL A 164 -24.53 5.48 16.55
CA VAL A 164 -24.52 6.49 15.48
C VAL A 164 -23.46 7.55 15.72
N LYS A 165 -23.25 8.00 16.97
CA LYS A 165 -22.29 9.04 17.34
C LYS A 165 -20.85 8.53 17.37
N GLU A 166 -20.63 7.38 17.96
CA GLU A 166 -19.29 6.88 18.31
C GLU A 166 -18.88 5.59 17.56
N GLY A 167 -19.82 4.96 16.85
CA GLY A 167 -19.60 3.69 16.15
C GLY A 167 -19.56 2.47 17.08
N ILE A 168 -19.72 2.65 18.38
CA ILE A 168 -19.67 1.61 19.42
C ILE A 168 -20.63 1.95 20.56
N THR A 169 -21.11 0.92 21.27
CA THR A 169 -21.69 1.09 22.62
C THR A 169 -20.65 0.81 23.69
N LYS A 170 -20.84 1.35 24.89
CA LYS A 170 -19.97 1.12 26.06
C LYS A 170 -19.82 -0.37 26.41
N ASN A 171 -20.86 -1.14 26.16
CA ASN A 171 -20.90 -2.59 26.44
C ASN A 171 -20.19 -3.45 25.37
N SER A 172 -19.86 -2.88 24.19
CA SER A 172 -19.28 -3.59 23.06
C SER A 172 -17.89 -3.08 22.66
N ALA A 173 -17.19 -2.41 23.58
CA ALA A 173 -15.86 -1.82 23.33
C ALA A 173 -14.81 -2.82 22.82
N SER A 174 -14.95 -4.12 23.16
CA SER A 174 -14.07 -5.19 22.66
C SER A 174 -14.27 -5.53 21.17
N PHE A 175 -15.46 -5.23 20.63
CA PHE A 175 -15.82 -5.43 19.21
C PHE A 175 -15.85 -4.12 18.43
N SER A 176 -15.13 -3.11 18.89
CA SER A 176 -15.14 -1.79 18.32
C SER A 176 -14.69 -1.77 16.86
N SER A 177 -15.61 -1.46 15.96
CA SER A 177 -15.32 -1.22 14.55
C SER A 177 -14.49 0.05 14.31
N THR A 178 -14.34 0.91 15.33
CA THR A 178 -13.54 2.15 15.25
C THR A 178 -12.03 1.88 15.28
N LEU A 179 -11.60 0.68 15.68
CA LEU A 179 -10.21 0.28 15.72
C LEU A 179 -9.88 -0.61 14.52
N ILE A 180 -8.99 -0.15 13.66
CA ILE A 180 -8.44 -0.98 12.59
C ILE A 180 -7.42 -1.93 13.22
N ARG A 181 -7.72 -3.23 13.20
CA ARG A 181 -6.90 -4.28 13.78
C ARG A 181 -6.32 -5.18 12.70
N SER A 182 -5.14 -5.72 12.96
CA SER A 182 -4.55 -6.73 12.08
C SER A 182 -5.33 -8.03 12.14
N THR A 183 -5.60 -8.61 10.97
CA THR A 183 -6.22 -9.93 10.82
C THR A 183 -5.20 -11.06 10.83
N ILE A 184 -3.91 -10.74 10.65
CA ILE A 184 -2.80 -11.68 10.59
C ILE A 184 -1.62 -11.22 11.44
N THR A 185 -0.69 -12.12 11.72
CA THR A 185 0.62 -11.80 12.29
C THR A 185 1.62 -11.67 11.14
N GLY A 186 2.39 -10.59 11.09
CA GLY A 186 3.34 -10.35 10.01
C GLY A 186 4.09 -9.04 10.12
N LEU A 187 4.60 -8.57 9.00
CA LEU A 187 5.27 -7.28 8.84
C LEU A 187 4.35 -6.32 8.09
N ILE A 188 4.27 -5.09 8.57
CA ILE A 188 3.53 -4.02 7.88
C ILE A 188 4.38 -3.53 6.70
N LEU A 189 3.87 -3.70 5.50
CA LEU A 189 4.56 -3.29 4.27
C LEU A 189 4.39 -1.79 4.02
N ASP A 190 3.16 -1.31 4.14
CA ASP A 190 2.82 0.10 3.91
C ASP A 190 1.63 0.51 4.80
N VAL A 191 1.59 1.79 5.16
CA VAL A 191 0.47 2.43 5.87
C VAL A 191 0.14 3.73 5.12
N PRO A 192 -0.67 3.65 4.03
CA PRO A 192 -0.95 4.80 3.16
C PRO A 192 -1.91 5.82 3.80
N ILE A 193 -2.13 5.74 5.11
CA ILE A 193 -3.03 6.61 5.87
C ILE A 193 -2.27 7.49 6.86
N LYS A 194 -2.76 8.72 7.03
CA LYS A 194 -2.24 9.67 8.03
C LYS A 194 -3.38 10.19 8.89
N VAL A 195 -3.06 10.68 10.09
CA VAL A 195 -4.02 11.38 10.95
C VAL A 195 -4.67 12.51 10.16
N GLY A 196 -6.00 12.58 10.20
CA GLY A 196 -6.81 13.53 9.43
C GLY A 196 -7.31 13.01 8.08
N ASN A 197 -6.80 11.88 7.56
CA ASN A 197 -7.31 11.29 6.33
C ASN A 197 -8.73 10.75 6.53
N SER A 198 -9.60 11.02 5.55
CA SER A 198 -10.92 10.39 5.47
C SER A 198 -10.79 8.97 4.92
N VAL A 199 -11.48 8.03 5.53
CA VAL A 199 -11.58 6.64 5.09
C VAL A 199 -13.05 6.27 4.91
N ILE A 200 -13.31 5.45 3.89
CA ILE A 200 -14.66 4.98 3.55
C ILE A 200 -14.65 3.44 3.70
N MET A 201 -15.73 2.93 4.24
CA MET A 201 -15.98 1.49 4.30
C MET A 201 -15.98 0.91 2.88
N SER A 202 -15.21 -0.14 2.67
CA SER A 202 -15.03 -0.78 1.37
C SER A 202 -15.38 -2.26 1.44
#